data_c1e3dbcac61be02cbcc2cdefdfdaae1f
#
_entry.id   c1e3dbcac61be02cbcc2cdefdfdaae1f
#
_cell.length_a   1.000
_cell.length_b   1.000
_cell.length_c   1.000
_cell.angle_alpha   90.00
_cell.angle_beta   90.00
_cell.angle_gamma   90.00
#
_symmetry.space_group_name_H-M   'P 1'
#
loop_
_entity.id
_entity.type
_entity.pdbx_description
1 polymer ?
#
loop_
_entity_poly.entity_id
_entity_poly.type
_entity_poly.pdbx_seq_one_letter_code
_entity_poly.pdbx_strand_id
1 'polypeptide(L)'
;MAELTAGIYGAEKNRCQVPLASTGNSAMFSLRDYAESVRKNNLLIDFVSITIWQPCANGLKLSGHGLIKINVSGALLCDFICTNATDLKLDAYGESYQFDNEDDSKNLKFVAVDIQGNTWEAENFALHLRMMSAAPPFKCEFLLSEIVHCSKQTIPAQQQNYLWFEILESSYIPKNKVNTIKDTLAGESFNRNQTKLDMSDFEVSIIDQEDYTTVYANGNFDVDSLFEALKFYIGFASGTMPSAYVLTTRVGDDMKHHIRSINKKINKTKIPRPVNHMLMLSLSEWNDPHHFKLLQNILVIQKKLPRVFNSTVSQWKRVWQGFNATQSITALTLTVSIEGLLIDLFIPELEAERADADFENQKNEIIKTLNKTEINSIHLETIITHVMRWGNIHANAALKMLAEKGLITKDEVKAWVDLRNSSAHPKFAEMTAKREAKERGRLMRCLTLFYKLNLNIYGYTGAYTLYEPNEVMDVMMPAVEIFNVVFEPSNKIE
;
A
#
# COMPACT_ATOMS: atom_id res chain seq x y z
N MET A 1 -55.53 -23.89 14.96
CA MET A 1 -54.90 -22.64 15.33
C MET A 1 -53.83 -22.96 16.35
N ALA A 2 -52.61 -23.03 15.93
CA ALA A 2 -51.43 -23.13 16.77
C ALA A 2 -50.36 -22.27 16.10
N GLU A 3 -50.03 -21.14 16.71
CA GLU A 3 -49.01 -20.20 16.30
C GLU A 3 -47.63 -20.83 16.55
N LEU A 4 -46.85 -20.98 15.52
CA LEU A 4 -45.42 -21.31 15.57
C LEU A 4 -44.66 -20.01 15.70
N THR A 5 -44.22 -19.67 16.93
CA THR A 5 -43.23 -18.65 17.19
C THR A 5 -41.84 -19.19 16.80
N ALA A 6 -41.29 -18.68 15.71
CA ALA A 6 -39.91 -18.93 15.30
C ALA A 6 -38.97 -18.11 16.19
N GLY A 7 -38.28 -18.79 17.11
CA GLY A 7 -37.20 -18.20 17.89
C GLY A 7 -35.98 -17.98 17.00
N ILE A 8 -35.58 -16.73 16.83
CA ILE A 8 -34.31 -16.36 16.19
C ILE A 8 -33.20 -16.58 17.23
N TYR A 9 -32.54 -17.73 17.15
CA TYR A 9 -31.26 -17.93 17.84
C TYR A 9 -30.16 -17.24 17.07
N GLY A 10 -29.73 -16.09 17.57
CA GLY A 10 -28.49 -15.47 17.17
C GLY A 10 -27.29 -16.34 17.57
N ALA A 11 -26.71 -17.04 16.63
CA ALA A 11 -25.45 -17.72 16.83
C ALA A 11 -24.36 -16.65 17.04
N GLU A 12 -23.90 -16.47 18.29
CA GLU A 12 -22.63 -15.79 18.55
C GLU A 12 -21.52 -16.56 17.86
N LYS A 13 -21.05 -16.04 16.72
CA LYS A 13 -19.92 -16.59 15.98
C LYS A 13 -18.69 -16.55 16.88
N ASN A 14 -18.16 -17.70 17.26
CA ASN A 14 -16.91 -17.85 18.02
C ASN A 14 -15.77 -17.15 17.29
N ARG A 15 -15.36 -16.01 17.84
CA ARG A 15 -14.22 -15.23 17.35
C ARG A 15 -12.95 -15.97 17.72
N CYS A 16 -12.08 -16.19 16.73
CA CYS A 16 -10.70 -16.65 16.97
C CYS A 16 -10.03 -15.67 17.94
N GLN A 17 -9.81 -16.10 19.18
CA GLN A 17 -9.08 -15.30 20.17
C GLN A 17 -7.60 -15.29 19.79
N VAL A 18 -7.12 -14.13 19.33
CA VAL A 18 -5.69 -13.88 19.26
C VAL A 18 -5.16 -13.82 20.68
N PRO A 19 -4.14 -14.60 21.06
CA PRO A 19 -3.60 -14.57 22.42
C PRO A 19 -2.99 -13.21 22.72
N LEU A 20 -3.65 -12.40 23.52
CA LEU A 20 -2.99 -11.32 24.26
C LEU A 20 -2.44 -11.94 25.54
N ALA A 21 -1.16 -11.76 25.79
CA ALA A 21 -0.56 -12.11 27.07
C ALA A 21 -1.28 -11.32 28.16
N SER A 22 -2.16 -12.01 28.91
CA SER A 22 -2.85 -11.45 30.06
C SER A 22 -1.98 -11.58 31.29
N THR A 23 -1.42 -10.48 31.74
CA THR A 23 -0.90 -10.41 33.11
C THR A 23 -1.25 -9.04 33.73
N GLY A 24 -2.06 -9.05 34.77
CA GLY A 24 -2.19 -7.96 35.73
C GLY A 24 -3.40 -7.03 35.54
N ASN A 25 -4.20 -6.89 36.61
CA ASN A 25 -5.42 -6.10 36.77
C ASN A 25 -5.19 -4.58 36.71
N SER A 26 -4.98 -4.04 35.51
CA SER A 26 -5.45 -2.69 35.14
C SER A 26 -6.21 -2.87 33.83
N ALA A 27 -7.34 -2.18 33.65
CA ALA A 27 -8.10 -2.22 32.44
C ALA A 27 -7.19 -1.75 31.30
N MET A 28 -6.58 -2.71 30.62
CA MET A 28 -5.61 -2.47 29.56
C MET A 28 -6.35 -1.89 28.35
N PHE A 29 -5.89 -0.74 27.84
CA PHE A 29 -6.45 -0.14 26.64
C PHE A 29 -6.51 -1.17 25.51
N SER A 30 -7.68 -1.37 24.92
CA SER A 30 -7.91 -2.31 23.82
C SER A 30 -8.41 -1.59 22.58
N LEU A 31 -7.59 -1.55 21.53
CA LEU A 31 -7.99 -0.98 20.25
C LEU A 31 -9.06 -1.82 19.52
N ARG A 32 -9.29 -3.06 19.94
CA ARG A 32 -10.25 -3.98 19.28
C ARG A 32 -11.69 -3.49 19.30
N ASP A 33 -12.12 -2.88 20.43
CA ASP A 33 -13.47 -2.36 20.55
C ASP A 33 -13.70 -1.18 19.61
N TYR A 34 -12.66 -0.35 19.46
CA TYR A 34 -12.65 0.74 18.47
C TYR A 34 -12.64 0.20 17.05
N ALA A 35 -11.90 -0.87 16.75
CA ALA A 35 -11.87 -1.50 15.43
C ALA A 35 -13.26 -1.97 15.00
N GLU A 36 -14.02 -2.60 15.90
CA GLU A 36 -15.39 -3.02 15.63
C GLU A 36 -16.30 -1.81 15.37
N SER A 37 -16.17 -0.76 16.18
CA SER A 37 -16.93 0.48 16.01
C SER A 37 -16.63 1.18 14.70
N VAL A 38 -15.37 1.17 14.24
CA VAL A 38 -14.97 1.69 12.92
C VAL A 38 -15.61 0.87 11.79
N ARG A 39 -15.55 -0.47 11.87
CA ARG A 39 -16.18 -1.35 10.86
C ARG A 39 -17.68 -1.11 10.76
N LYS A 40 -18.35 -1.00 11.90
CA LYS A 40 -19.79 -0.73 11.98
C LYS A 40 -20.18 0.72 11.66
N ASN A 41 -19.20 1.58 11.43
CA ASN A 41 -19.41 3.01 11.16
C ASN A 41 -20.14 3.75 12.30
N ASN A 42 -19.89 3.35 13.53
CA ASN A 42 -20.51 3.92 14.74
C ASN A 42 -19.46 4.33 15.79
N LEU A 43 -18.19 4.53 15.36
CA LEU A 43 -17.16 5.08 16.24
C LEU A 43 -17.59 6.42 16.80
N LEU A 44 -17.51 6.53 18.13
CA LEU A 44 -17.71 7.75 18.88
C LEU A 44 -16.73 7.78 20.04
N ILE A 45 -15.92 8.83 20.15
CA ILE A 45 -14.99 9.05 21.26
C ILE A 45 -15.27 10.43 21.81
N ASP A 46 -15.72 10.50 23.07
CA ASP A 46 -16.00 11.75 23.78
C ASP A 46 -14.76 12.25 24.50
N PHE A 47 -14.43 13.52 24.32
CA PHE A 47 -13.27 14.18 24.91
C PHE A 47 -13.68 15.25 25.91
N VAL A 48 -13.19 15.10 27.13
CA VAL A 48 -13.38 16.10 28.21
C VAL A 48 -12.49 17.33 28.00
N SER A 49 -11.38 17.16 27.30
CA SER A 49 -10.52 18.28 26.90
C SER A 49 -9.92 18.06 25.52
N ILE A 50 -9.88 19.12 24.73
CA ILE A 50 -9.21 19.19 23.43
C ILE A 50 -8.38 20.46 23.41
N THR A 51 -7.13 20.36 22.96
CA THR A 51 -6.25 21.50 22.68
C THR A 51 -5.72 21.36 21.27
N ILE A 52 -5.86 22.44 20.49
CA ILE A 52 -5.33 22.58 19.13
C ILE A 52 -4.38 23.77 19.14
N TRP A 53 -3.18 23.61 18.59
CA TRP A 53 -2.22 24.71 18.53
C TRP A 53 -1.25 24.59 17.36
N GLN A 54 -0.61 25.73 17.04
CA GLN A 54 0.55 25.79 16.15
C GLN A 54 1.81 25.98 17.01
N PRO A 55 2.91 25.24 16.75
CA PRO A 55 4.17 25.37 17.51
C PRO A 55 4.90 26.69 17.35
N CYS A 56 4.55 27.53 16.36
CA CYS A 56 5.21 28.81 16.09
C CYS A 56 4.90 29.87 17.17
N ALA A 57 5.78 30.87 17.28
CA ALA A 57 5.56 32.04 18.14
C ALA A 57 4.30 32.80 17.67
N ASN A 58 3.39 33.13 18.59
CA ASN A 58 2.07 33.70 18.30
C ASN A 58 1.19 32.81 17.42
N GLY A 59 1.40 31.50 17.46
CA GLY A 59 0.55 30.53 16.79
C GLY A 59 -0.82 30.42 17.42
N LEU A 60 -1.80 29.99 16.60
CA LEU A 60 -3.16 29.70 17.07
C LEU A 60 -3.15 28.74 18.23
N LYS A 61 -3.92 29.04 19.29
CA LYS A 61 -4.18 28.08 20.36
C LYS A 61 -5.66 28.11 20.75
N LEU A 62 -6.32 26.97 20.61
CA LEU A 62 -7.72 26.73 20.94
C LEU A 62 -7.82 25.66 22.01
N SER A 63 -8.72 25.85 22.97
CA SER A 63 -9.00 24.84 24.00
C SER A 63 -10.50 24.70 24.19
N GLY A 64 -10.96 23.49 24.48
CA GLY A 64 -12.36 23.20 24.68
C GLY A 64 -12.60 21.69 24.89
N HIS A 65 -13.75 21.22 24.44
CA HIS A 65 -14.17 19.82 24.51
C HIS A 65 -14.90 19.41 23.22
N GLY A 66 -15.19 18.16 23.06
CA GLY A 66 -15.90 17.69 21.87
C GLY A 66 -15.87 16.19 21.70
N LEU A 67 -16.09 15.74 20.48
CA LEU A 67 -16.07 14.31 20.17
C LEU A 67 -15.44 14.06 18.79
N ILE A 68 -14.95 12.84 18.59
CA ILE A 68 -14.56 12.32 17.29
C ILE A 68 -15.54 11.21 16.92
N LYS A 69 -16.06 11.29 15.69
CA LYS A 69 -16.93 10.27 15.12
C LYS A 69 -16.47 9.92 13.70
N ILE A 70 -16.85 8.72 13.24
CA ILE A 70 -16.65 8.35 11.84
C ILE A 70 -17.89 8.79 11.04
N ASN A 71 -17.66 9.47 9.91
CA ASN A 71 -18.74 9.88 9.03
C ASN A 71 -19.09 8.76 8.02
N VAL A 72 -20.14 8.96 7.23
CA VAL A 72 -20.61 7.97 6.23
C VAL A 72 -19.57 7.62 5.17
N SER A 73 -18.61 8.50 4.88
CA SER A 73 -17.52 8.23 3.94
C SER A 73 -16.38 7.44 4.56
N GLY A 74 -16.36 7.27 5.89
CA GLY A 74 -15.31 6.60 6.64
C GLY A 74 -14.24 7.54 7.20
N ALA A 75 -14.39 8.87 7.05
CA ALA A 75 -13.45 9.84 7.58
C ALA A 75 -13.71 10.12 9.06
N LEU A 76 -12.64 10.36 9.82
CA LEU A 76 -12.72 10.82 11.21
C LEU A 76 -13.10 12.30 11.22
N LEU A 77 -14.25 12.61 11.78
CA LEU A 77 -14.76 13.97 11.93
C LEU A 77 -14.69 14.36 13.40
N CYS A 78 -13.97 15.43 13.69
CA CYS A 78 -13.93 16.05 15.00
C CYS A 78 -15.00 17.13 15.09
N ASP A 79 -15.91 17.01 16.05
CA ASP A 79 -16.87 18.03 16.48
C ASP A 79 -16.30 18.72 17.72
N PHE A 80 -15.78 19.94 17.57
CA PHE A 80 -15.08 20.68 18.62
C PHE A 80 -15.83 21.92 19.05
N ILE A 81 -16.05 22.07 20.35
CA ILE A 81 -16.58 23.27 20.99
C ILE A 81 -15.43 24.00 21.65
N CYS A 82 -14.99 25.07 21.04
CA CYS A 82 -13.93 25.93 21.59
C CYS A 82 -14.51 26.80 22.71
N THR A 83 -13.93 26.69 23.89
CA THR A 83 -14.33 27.50 25.07
C THR A 83 -13.30 28.58 25.40
N ASN A 84 -12.06 28.47 24.88
CA ASN A 84 -10.99 29.43 25.07
C ASN A 84 -10.11 29.46 23.80
N ALA A 85 -9.75 30.71 23.38
CA ALA A 85 -8.85 30.90 22.25
C ALA A 85 -7.85 32.00 22.60
N THR A 86 -6.57 31.74 22.31
CA THR A 86 -5.48 32.74 22.41
C THR A 86 -4.89 32.95 21.04
N ASP A 87 -4.40 34.17 20.77
CA ASP A 87 -3.79 34.55 19.51
C ASP A 87 -4.73 34.47 18.28
N LEU A 88 -6.03 34.39 18.54
CA LEU A 88 -7.05 34.49 17.51
C LEU A 88 -7.12 35.95 17.05
N LYS A 89 -6.64 36.25 15.84
CA LYS A 89 -6.77 37.58 15.25
C LYS A 89 -8.25 37.86 14.97
N LEU A 90 -8.74 39.01 15.36
CA LEU A 90 -10.12 39.46 15.13
C LEU A 90 -10.52 39.46 13.64
N ASP A 91 -9.53 39.50 12.73
CA ASP A 91 -9.69 39.49 11.27
C ASP A 91 -9.76 38.06 10.70
N ALA A 92 -9.72 37.01 11.54
CA ALA A 92 -9.71 35.60 11.13
C ALA A 92 -11.04 35.09 10.55
N TYR A 93 -11.90 36.00 10.08
CA TYR A 93 -13.11 35.66 9.34
C TYR A 93 -12.75 34.92 8.06
N GLY A 94 -12.94 33.60 8.05
CA GLY A 94 -12.66 32.76 6.91
C GLY A 94 -11.20 32.27 6.78
N GLU A 95 -10.36 32.47 7.79
CA GLU A 95 -9.01 31.91 7.80
C GLU A 95 -9.06 30.38 7.73
N SER A 96 -8.20 29.85 6.89
CA SER A 96 -7.99 28.44 6.67
C SER A 96 -6.56 28.09 7.07
N TYR A 97 -6.42 27.28 8.09
CA TYR A 97 -5.15 26.71 8.49
C TYR A 97 -4.97 25.40 7.73
N GLN A 98 -4.11 25.43 6.72
CA GLN A 98 -3.80 24.26 5.89
C GLN A 98 -2.45 23.66 6.31
N PHE A 99 -2.24 22.42 5.94
CA PHE A 99 -0.97 21.74 6.12
C PHE A 99 0.10 22.41 5.23
N ASP A 100 1.24 22.76 5.84
CA ASP A 100 2.42 23.30 5.17
C ASP A 100 3.52 22.25 5.14
N ASN A 101 3.96 21.85 3.96
CA ASN A 101 5.03 20.84 3.79
C ASN A 101 6.43 21.43 4.06
N GLU A 102 6.56 22.76 4.06
CA GLU A 102 7.86 23.43 4.16
C GLU A 102 8.16 23.91 5.59
N ASP A 103 7.11 24.15 6.38
CA ASP A 103 7.26 24.72 7.73
C ASP A 103 6.36 23.98 8.75
N ASP A 104 6.91 22.96 9.39
CA ASP A 104 6.21 22.17 10.40
C ASP A 104 5.74 23.00 11.61
N SER A 105 6.37 24.14 11.88
CA SER A 105 5.96 25.02 12.98
C SER A 105 4.59 25.68 12.75
N LYS A 106 4.12 25.73 11.51
CA LYS A 106 2.79 26.25 11.13
C LYS A 106 1.71 25.16 11.13
N ASN A 107 2.11 23.89 11.21
CA ASN A 107 1.17 22.80 11.21
C ASN A 107 0.43 22.70 12.52
N LEU A 108 -0.86 22.42 12.42
CA LEU A 108 -1.71 22.22 13.60
C LEU A 108 -1.36 20.91 14.29
N LYS A 109 -1.25 20.98 15.59
CA LYS A 109 -1.14 19.86 16.52
C LYS A 109 -2.43 19.76 17.32
N PHE A 110 -2.84 18.54 17.65
CA PHE A 110 -4.05 18.21 18.39
C PHE A 110 -3.69 17.28 19.55
N VAL A 111 -4.14 17.61 20.74
CA VAL A 111 -4.12 16.71 21.90
C VAL A 111 -5.47 16.73 22.57
N ALA A 112 -6.00 15.56 22.88
CA ALA A 112 -7.27 15.43 23.56
C ALA A 112 -7.22 14.35 24.64
N VAL A 113 -8.02 14.49 25.69
CA VAL A 113 -8.20 13.51 26.76
C VAL A 113 -9.64 13.02 26.70
N ASP A 114 -9.82 11.70 26.57
CA ASP A 114 -11.14 11.10 26.55
C ASP A 114 -11.73 10.95 27.96
N ILE A 115 -12.99 10.52 28.05
CA ILE A 115 -13.69 10.32 29.33
C ILE A 115 -13.06 9.22 30.21
N GLN A 116 -12.20 8.38 29.64
CA GLN A 116 -11.48 7.32 30.34
C GLN A 116 -10.09 7.78 30.81
N GLY A 117 -9.67 8.99 30.44
CA GLY A 117 -8.37 9.57 30.77
C GLY A 117 -7.26 9.21 29.78
N ASN A 118 -7.56 8.56 28.66
CA ASN A 118 -6.58 8.29 27.62
C ASN A 118 -6.26 9.57 26.85
N THR A 119 -4.98 9.81 26.58
CA THR A 119 -4.52 10.92 25.76
C THR A 119 -4.41 10.48 24.29
N TRP A 120 -4.99 11.31 23.40
CA TRP A 120 -4.99 11.11 21.97
C TRP A 120 -4.32 12.31 21.30
N GLU A 121 -3.57 12.04 20.24
CA GLU A 121 -2.82 13.03 19.47
C GLU A 121 -3.19 12.94 17.99
N ALA A 122 -3.14 14.07 17.29
CA ALA A 122 -3.22 14.13 15.84
C ALA A 122 -2.39 15.30 15.31
N GLU A 123 -1.93 15.15 14.08
CA GLU A 123 -1.11 16.13 13.39
C GLU A 123 -1.58 16.27 11.92
N ASN A 124 -1.10 17.30 11.26
CA ASN A 124 -1.23 17.46 9.81
C ASN A 124 -2.70 17.46 9.32
N PHE A 125 -3.54 18.25 9.97
CA PHE A 125 -4.93 18.46 9.55
C PHE A 125 -5.21 19.91 9.20
N ALA A 126 -6.25 20.14 8.42
CA ALA A 126 -6.72 21.48 8.07
C ALA A 126 -7.88 21.90 8.98
N LEU A 127 -7.89 23.18 9.39
CA LEU A 127 -8.95 23.77 10.16
C LEU A 127 -9.49 25.00 9.45
N HIS A 128 -10.78 25.00 9.19
CA HIS A 128 -11.49 26.16 8.62
C HIS A 128 -12.37 26.80 9.70
N LEU A 129 -11.99 27.99 10.13
CA LEU A 129 -12.78 28.76 11.09
C LEU A 129 -13.89 29.53 10.37
N ARG A 130 -15.08 28.96 10.30
CA ARG A 130 -16.28 29.67 9.88
C ARG A 130 -16.91 30.35 11.09
N MET A 131 -16.40 31.51 11.46
CA MET A 131 -16.82 32.16 12.68
C MET A 131 -18.12 32.93 12.50
N MET A 132 -19.11 32.58 13.31
CA MET A 132 -20.30 33.39 13.53
C MET A 132 -20.08 34.43 14.64
N SER A 133 -19.07 34.26 15.49
CA SER A 133 -18.66 35.25 16.50
C SER A 133 -17.13 35.26 16.67
N ALA A 134 -16.57 36.43 16.91
CA ALA A 134 -15.13 36.63 17.09
C ALA A 134 -14.58 36.13 18.44
N ALA A 135 -15.42 35.61 19.32
CA ALA A 135 -15.03 35.16 20.67
C ALA A 135 -15.65 33.81 21.02
N PRO A 136 -14.96 32.98 21.79
CA PRO A 136 -15.53 31.76 22.34
C PRO A 136 -16.75 32.06 23.23
N PRO A 137 -17.74 31.13 23.33
CA PRO A 137 -17.69 29.79 22.74
C PRO A 137 -18.14 29.75 21.27
N PHE A 138 -17.46 28.92 20.46
CA PHE A 138 -17.88 28.62 19.09
C PHE A 138 -17.66 27.14 18.77
N LYS A 139 -18.40 26.64 17.76
CA LYS A 139 -18.27 25.27 17.27
C LYS A 139 -17.51 25.25 15.95
N CYS A 140 -16.60 24.29 15.79
CA CYS A 140 -16.02 23.98 14.50
C CYS A 140 -15.92 22.47 14.27
N GLU A 141 -15.95 22.10 13.00
CA GLU A 141 -15.84 20.72 12.54
C GLU A 141 -14.65 20.61 11.59
N PHE A 142 -13.84 19.56 11.75
CA PHE A 142 -12.72 19.30 10.87
C PHE A 142 -12.44 17.80 10.75
N LEU A 143 -11.75 17.44 9.67
CA LEU A 143 -11.39 16.06 9.40
C LEU A 143 -9.98 15.78 9.89
N LEU A 144 -9.79 14.61 10.48
CA LEU A 144 -8.50 14.07 10.88
C LEU A 144 -8.15 12.89 9.99
N SER A 145 -6.89 12.80 9.54
CA SER A 145 -6.39 11.64 8.83
C SER A 145 -6.25 10.43 9.74
N GLU A 146 -5.72 10.67 10.95
CA GLU A 146 -5.60 9.68 12.02
C GLU A 146 -5.60 10.34 13.41
N ILE A 147 -5.85 9.53 14.42
CA ILE A 147 -5.61 9.83 15.85
C ILE A 147 -4.77 8.73 16.45
N VAL A 148 -3.88 9.09 17.35
CA VAL A 148 -2.90 8.18 17.96
C VAL A 148 -3.00 8.26 19.47
N HIS A 149 -3.11 7.09 20.12
CA HIS A 149 -2.96 6.94 21.56
C HIS A 149 -1.62 6.27 21.88
N CYS A 150 -0.77 6.94 22.67
CA CYS A 150 0.50 6.41 23.13
C CYS A 150 0.39 5.87 24.54
N SER A 151 0.85 4.65 24.76
CA SER A 151 0.91 4.03 26.08
C SER A 151 2.26 3.37 26.31
N LYS A 152 2.63 3.18 27.56
CA LYS A 152 3.81 2.41 27.94
C LYS A 152 3.38 1.11 28.57
N GLN A 153 3.95 0.02 28.11
CA GLN A 153 3.69 -1.30 28.65
C GLN A 153 5.00 -1.94 29.07
N THR A 154 5.23 -2.02 30.36
CA THR A 154 6.37 -2.76 30.91
C THR A 154 6.10 -4.26 30.82
N ILE A 155 6.75 -4.95 29.91
CA ILE A 155 6.65 -6.40 29.76
C ILE A 155 7.96 -7.03 30.27
N PRO A 156 7.90 -8.04 31.13
CA PRO A 156 9.10 -8.73 31.59
C PRO A 156 9.82 -9.45 30.45
N ALA A 157 11.11 -9.19 30.29
CA ALA A 157 12.20 -10.02 29.77
C ALA A 157 12.21 -10.45 28.29
N GLN A 158 11.21 -10.27 27.46
CA GLN A 158 11.31 -10.52 26.03
C GLN A 158 10.76 -9.31 25.26
N GLN A 159 11.63 -8.34 25.03
CA GLN A 159 11.34 -7.16 24.22
C GLN A 159 11.20 -7.56 22.73
N GLN A 160 10.08 -8.13 22.36
CA GLN A 160 9.74 -8.41 20.97
C GLN A 160 8.90 -7.26 20.43
N ASN A 161 9.23 -6.79 19.23
CA ASN A 161 8.41 -5.85 18.52
C ASN A 161 7.07 -6.51 18.16
N TYR A 162 6.03 -5.70 18.10
CA TYR A 162 4.67 -6.15 17.81
C TYR A 162 4.02 -5.23 16.79
N LEU A 163 3.33 -5.84 15.83
CA LEU A 163 2.53 -5.17 14.83
C LEU A 163 1.17 -5.87 14.77
N TRP A 164 0.10 -5.10 14.86
CA TRP A 164 -1.26 -5.57 14.62
C TRP A 164 -2.03 -4.50 13.85
N PHE A 165 -2.72 -4.90 12.80
CA PHE A 165 -3.59 -4.00 12.07
C PHE A 165 -4.75 -4.74 11.41
N GLU A 166 -5.81 -3.98 11.09
CA GLU A 166 -6.93 -4.48 10.30
C GLU A 166 -7.14 -3.64 9.05
N ILE A 167 -7.50 -4.31 7.97
CA ILE A 167 -7.90 -3.71 6.70
C ILE A 167 -9.33 -4.11 6.39
N LEU A 168 -10.12 -3.17 5.82
CA LEU A 168 -11.48 -3.47 5.34
C LEU A 168 -11.33 -4.23 4.02
N GLU A 169 -11.58 -5.45 3.99
CA GLU A 169 -11.64 -6.37 2.85
C GLU A 169 -10.99 -7.69 3.20
N SER A 170 -11.50 -8.72 2.56
CA SER A 170 -10.88 -10.03 2.56
C SER A 170 -9.61 -10.03 1.72
N SER A 171 -8.51 -10.55 2.25
CA SER A 171 -7.25 -10.70 1.54
C SER A 171 -7.30 -11.92 0.61
N TYR A 172 -6.73 -11.76 -0.58
CA TYR A 172 -6.61 -12.86 -1.53
C TYR A 172 -5.21 -13.47 -1.48
N ILE A 173 -4.94 -14.21 -0.40
CA ILE A 173 -3.66 -14.85 -0.11
C ILE A 173 -3.93 -16.33 0.21
N PRO A 174 -3.03 -17.27 -0.18
CA PRO A 174 -3.14 -18.68 0.19
C PRO A 174 -3.26 -18.87 1.71
N LYS A 175 -4.08 -19.82 2.14
CA LYS A 175 -4.31 -20.12 3.56
C LYS A 175 -3.64 -21.46 3.88
N ASN A 176 -2.67 -21.46 4.79
CA ASN A 176 -1.89 -22.66 5.14
C ASN A 176 -2.22 -23.23 6.53
N LYS A 177 -3.12 -22.59 7.28
CA LYS A 177 -3.57 -23.10 8.58
C LYS A 177 -5.05 -23.44 8.54
N VAL A 178 -5.37 -24.60 9.10
CA VAL A 178 -6.74 -25.06 9.33
C VAL A 178 -7.05 -24.92 10.82
N ASN A 179 -8.05 -24.14 11.13
CA ASN A 179 -8.55 -24.01 12.49
C ASN A 179 -9.71 -25.00 12.67
N THR A 180 -9.56 -25.93 13.59
CA THR A 180 -10.65 -26.86 13.96
C THR A 180 -11.50 -26.18 15.02
N ILE A 181 -12.76 -25.95 14.73
CA ILE A 181 -13.75 -25.46 15.71
C ILE A 181 -14.49 -26.70 16.21
N LYS A 182 -14.31 -27.01 17.49
CA LYS A 182 -15.08 -28.07 18.17
C LYS A 182 -16.33 -27.45 18.75
N ASP A 183 -17.45 -27.72 18.12
CA ASP A 183 -18.75 -27.38 18.68
C ASP A 183 -19.30 -28.63 19.39
N THR A 184 -19.63 -28.48 20.67
CA THR A 184 -20.13 -29.58 21.50
C THR A 184 -21.45 -30.17 21.01
N LEU A 185 -22.20 -29.44 20.17
CA LEU A 185 -23.49 -29.86 19.64
C LEU A 185 -23.49 -30.18 18.14
N ALA A 186 -22.60 -29.60 17.37
CA ALA A 186 -22.60 -29.72 15.90
C ALA A 186 -21.41 -30.53 15.35
N GLY A 187 -20.50 -31.00 16.22
CA GLY A 187 -19.31 -31.75 15.77
C GLY A 187 -18.11 -30.85 15.44
N GLU A 188 -17.13 -31.40 14.76
CA GLU A 188 -15.92 -30.65 14.35
C GLU A 188 -16.17 -29.94 13.02
N SER A 189 -15.97 -28.63 12.98
CA SER A 189 -15.93 -27.85 11.73
C SER A 189 -14.53 -27.35 11.46
N PHE A 190 -14.15 -27.30 10.20
CA PHE A 190 -12.83 -26.84 9.77
C PHE A 190 -12.95 -25.48 9.10
N ASN A 191 -12.19 -24.50 9.58
CA ASN A 191 -12.10 -23.18 8.95
C ASN A 191 -10.67 -22.93 8.46
N ARG A 192 -10.51 -22.74 7.14
CA ARG A 192 -9.22 -22.43 6.52
C ARG A 192 -9.20 -20.94 6.15
N ASN A 193 -8.99 -20.07 7.11
CA ASN A 193 -8.98 -18.63 6.93
C ASN A 193 -7.69 -17.93 7.37
N GLN A 194 -6.67 -18.70 7.74
CA GLN A 194 -5.43 -18.16 8.28
C GLN A 194 -4.22 -18.53 7.43
N THR A 195 -3.35 -17.53 7.23
CA THR A 195 -1.99 -17.71 6.73
C THR A 195 -1.02 -17.45 7.88
N LYS A 196 -0.15 -18.41 8.17
CA LYS A 196 0.90 -18.27 9.17
C LYS A 196 2.25 -18.45 8.50
N LEU A 197 3.15 -17.46 8.68
CA LEU A 197 4.48 -17.43 8.10
C LEU A 197 5.50 -17.30 9.24
N ASP A 198 6.44 -18.23 9.26
CA ASP A 198 7.61 -18.18 10.12
C ASP A 198 8.77 -17.57 9.32
N MET A 199 9.33 -16.46 9.82
CA MET A 199 10.31 -15.63 9.15
C MET A 199 11.68 -15.67 9.86
N SER A 200 12.01 -16.74 10.54
CA SER A 200 13.20 -16.93 11.36
C SER A 200 13.30 -16.05 12.60
N ASP A 201 13.18 -14.74 12.49
CA ASP A 201 13.30 -13.78 13.58
C ASP A 201 11.95 -13.29 14.11
N PHE A 202 10.89 -13.53 13.37
CA PHE A 202 9.52 -13.13 13.70
C PHE A 202 8.48 -14.01 13.02
N GLU A 203 7.29 -13.97 13.53
CA GLU A 203 6.13 -14.66 12.98
C GLU A 203 5.10 -13.67 12.44
N VAL A 204 4.50 -13.98 11.31
CA VAL A 204 3.38 -13.22 10.74
C VAL A 204 2.16 -14.10 10.64
N SER A 205 1.01 -13.58 11.04
CA SER A 205 -0.29 -14.21 10.82
C SER A 205 -1.23 -13.24 10.12
N ILE A 206 -1.88 -13.73 9.07
CA ILE A 206 -2.90 -13.03 8.30
C ILE A 206 -4.18 -13.84 8.41
N ILE A 207 -5.20 -13.27 9.04
CA ILE A 207 -6.48 -13.93 9.29
C ILE A 207 -7.55 -13.24 8.48
N ASP A 208 -8.13 -13.98 7.54
CA ASP A 208 -9.20 -13.50 6.69
C ASP A 208 -10.53 -13.71 7.38
N GLN A 209 -11.24 -12.64 7.58
CA GLN A 209 -12.60 -12.63 8.07
C GLN A 209 -13.56 -12.36 6.90
N GLU A 210 -14.87 -12.45 7.14
CA GLU A 210 -15.85 -12.28 6.08
C GLU A 210 -15.74 -10.90 5.38
N ASP A 211 -15.56 -9.83 6.18
CA ASP A 211 -15.58 -8.43 5.72
C ASP A 211 -14.26 -7.68 5.93
N TYR A 212 -13.27 -8.28 6.56
CA TYR A 212 -12.00 -7.64 6.89
C TYR A 212 -10.88 -8.66 7.05
N THR A 213 -9.65 -8.20 7.02
CA THR A 213 -8.48 -9.02 7.30
C THR A 213 -7.75 -8.45 8.50
N THR A 214 -7.40 -9.33 9.45
CA THR A 214 -6.53 -9.01 10.58
C THR A 214 -5.13 -9.51 10.30
N VAL A 215 -4.14 -8.66 10.50
CA VAL A 215 -2.72 -9.00 10.35
C VAL A 215 -2.02 -8.74 11.67
N TYR A 216 -1.20 -9.68 12.13
CA TYR A 216 -0.32 -9.45 13.26
C TYR A 216 1.04 -10.09 13.07
N ALA A 217 2.07 -9.48 13.66
CA ALA A 217 3.42 -10.00 13.70
C ALA A 217 4.02 -9.80 15.10
N ASN A 218 4.88 -10.73 15.48
CA ASN A 218 5.58 -10.67 16.76
C ASN A 218 6.99 -11.22 16.60
N GLY A 219 8.00 -10.55 17.15
CA GLY A 219 9.39 -10.95 17.03
C GLY A 219 10.35 -9.78 16.86
N ASN A 220 11.48 -10.03 16.23
CA ASN A 220 12.50 -9.01 15.99
C ASN A 220 12.43 -8.52 14.52
N PHE A 221 11.86 -7.35 14.31
CA PHE A 221 11.72 -6.73 12.98
C PHE A 221 11.62 -5.20 13.12
N ASP A 222 11.90 -4.49 12.04
CA ASP A 222 11.55 -3.08 11.92
C ASP A 222 10.05 -2.96 11.63
N VAL A 223 9.32 -2.27 12.52
CA VAL A 223 7.84 -2.24 12.51
C VAL A 223 7.30 -1.52 11.29
N ASP A 224 7.88 -0.39 10.92
CA ASP A 224 7.41 0.42 9.79
C ASP A 224 7.70 -0.28 8.45
N SER A 225 8.89 -0.85 8.31
CA SER A 225 9.26 -1.63 7.12
C SER A 225 8.35 -2.84 6.95
N LEU A 226 8.10 -3.59 8.01
CA LEU A 226 7.22 -4.76 7.94
C LEU A 226 5.77 -4.36 7.60
N PHE A 227 5.27 -3.29 8.20
CA PHE A 227 3.93 -2.78 7.92
C PHE A 227 3.76 -2.41 6.44
N GLU A 228 4.70 -1.64 5.87
CA GLU A 228 4.64 -1.26 4.45
C GLU A 228 4.81 -2.46 3.51
N ALA A 229 5.70 -3.41 3.83
CA ALA A 229 5.87 -4.63 3.05
C ALA A 229 4.61 -5.51 3.06
N LEU A 230 3.98 -5.70 4.22
CA LEU A 230 2.73 -6.46 4.34
C LEU A 230 1.58 -5.80 3.59
N LYS A 231 1.43 -4.48 3.69
CA LYS A 231 0.44 -3.73 2.89
C LYS A 231 0.65 -3.92 1.40
N PHE A 232 1.90 -3.76 0.95
CA PHE A 232 2.21 -3.96 -0.47
C PHE A 232 1.95 -5.40 -0.90
N TYR A 233 2.43 -6.39 -0.16
CA TYR A 233 2.22 -7.81 -0.44
C TYR A 233 0.72 -8.16 -0.56
N ILE A 234 -0.08 -7.80 0.46
CA ILE A 234 -1.51 -8.08 0.48
C ILE A 234 -2.20 -7.36 -0.69
N GLY A 235 -1.88 -6.09 -0.90
CA GLY A 235 -2.47 -5.28 -1.96
C GLY A 235 -2.14 -5.78 -3.35
N PHE A 236 -0.89 -6.06 -3.61
CA PHE A 236 -0.41 -6.57 -4.90
C PHE A 236 -1.04 -7.94 -5.20
N ALA A 237 -0.96 -8.88 -4.25
CA ALA A 237 -1.55 -10.22 -4.43
C ALA A 237 -3.08 -10.18 -4.61
N SER A 238 -3.77 -9.27 -3.92
CA SER A 238 -5.24 -9.16 -3.97
C SER A 238 -5.78 -8.24 -5.05
N GLY A 239 -4.92 -7.51 -5.76
CA GLY A 239 -5.34 -6.50 -6.73
C GLY A 239 -6.02 -5.29 -6.07
N THR A 240 -5.65 -4.95 -4.83
CA THR A 240 -6.27 -3.88 -4.03
C THR A 240 -5.22 -2.89 -3.54
N MET A 241 -5.67 -1.83 -2.87
CA MET A 241 -4.78 -0.90 -2.14
C MET A 241 -5.23 -0.90 -0.67
N PRO A 242 -4.67 -1.81 0.16
CA PRO A 242 -5.09 -1.94 1.53
C PRO A 242 -4.87 -0.65 2.34
N SER A 243 -5.90 -0.26 3.09
CA SER A 243 -5.84 0.84 4.02
C SER A 243 -6.12 0.30 5.43
N ALA A 244 -5.11 0.32 6.28
CA ALA A 244 -5.29 -0.07 7.67
C ALA A 244 -6.07 1.03 8.39
N TYR A 245 -7.25 0.69 8.90
CA TYR A 245 -8.10 1.64 9.63
C TYR A 245 -7.81 1.66 11.13
N VAL A 246 -7.20 0.61 11.64
CA VAL A 246 -6.63 0.52 12.98
C VAL A 246 -5.27 -0.12 12.89
N LEU A 247 -4.34 0.36 13.72
CA LEU A 247 -2.98 -0.13 13.78
C LEU A 247 -2.47 -0.03 15.22
N THR A 248 -1.88 -1.09 15.72
CA THR A 248 -1.10 -1.11 16.95
C THR A 248 0.34 -1.48 16.65
N THR A 249 1.26 -0.65 17.07
CA THR A 249 2.69 -0.93 16.99
C THR A 249 3.30 -0.93 18.37
N ARG A 250 4.30 -1.77 18.59
CA ARG A 250 5.12 -1.77 19.80
C ARG A 250 6.59 -1.90 19.43
N VAL A 251 7.39 -0.99 19.97
CA VAL A 251 8.85 -1.02 19.88
C VAL A 251 9.40 -0.87 21.30
N GLY A 252 9.98 -1.93 21.84
CA GLY A 252 10.34 -1.97 23.25
C GLY A 252 9.11 -1.84 24.14
N ASP A 253 9.13 -0.86 25.06
CA ASP A 253 8.01 -0.58 25.99
C ASP A 253 6.98 0.41 25.43
N ASP A 254 7.30 1.09 24.33
CA ASP A 254 6.43 2.08 23.73
C ASP A 254 5.40 1.43 22.80
N MET A 255 4.14 1.65 23.08
CA MET A 255 3.00 1.15 22.29
C MET A 255 2.22 2.33 21.74
N LYS A 256 1.94 2.27 20.42
CA LYS A 256 1.11 3.26 19.74
C LYS A 256 -0.11 2.59 19.12
N HIS A 257 -1.25 3.21 19.31
CA HIS A 257 -2.54 2.76 18.79
C HIS A 257 -3.10 3.83 17.87
N HIS A 258 -3.29 3.49 16.62
CA HIS A 258 -3.76 4.41 15.57
C HIS A 258 -5.18 4.05 15.15
N ILE A 259 -6.04 5.04 15.06
CA ILE A 259 -7.32 4.96 14.35
C ILE A 259 -7.24 5.90 13.17
N ARG A 260 -7.55 5.42 11.97
CA ARG A 260 -7.35 6.16 10.71
C ARG A 260 -8.65 6.35 9.95
N SER A 261 -8.74 7.49 9.29
CA SER A 261 -9.77 7.74 8.30
C SER A 261 -9.68 6.76 7.13
N ILE A 262 -10.82 6.29 6.65
CA ILE A 262 -10.92 5.36 5.54
C ILE A 262 -11.68 6.02 4.40
N ASN A 263 -11.20 5.87 3.18
CA ASN A 263 -11.99 6.17 2.00
C ASN A 263 -12.67 4.90 1.48
N LYS A 264 -13.91 4.66 1.92
CA LYS A 264 -14.69 3.46 1.56
C LYS A 264 -14.94 3.31 0.05
N LYS A 265 -14.90 4.39 -0.72
CA LYS A 265 -15.05 4.32 -2.17
C LYS A 265 -13.79 3.77 -2.84
N ILE A 266 -12.64 4.22 -2.37
CA ILE A 266 -11.34 3.77 -2.87
C ILE A 266 -11.12 2.30 -2.54
N ASN A 267 -11.44 1.87 -1.31
CA ASN A 267 -11.20 0.50 -0.87
C ASN A 267 -12.00 -0.57 -1.62
N LYS A 268 -13.06 -0.20 -2.37
CA LYS A 268 -13.85 -1.15 -3.16
C LYS A 268 -13.25 -1.47 -4.54
N THR A 269 -12.22 -0.74 -4.96
CA THR A 269 -11.63 -0.96 -6.27
C THR A 269 -10.70 -2.14 -6.25
N LYS A 270 -10.97 -3.07 -7.15
CA LYS A 270 -10.10 -4.23 -7.42
C LYS A 270 -9.67 -4.18 -8.87
N ILE A 271 -8.39 -4.44 -9.09
CA ILE A 271 -7.85 -4.66 -10.42
C ILE A 271 -7.57 -6.16 -10.62
N PRO A 272 -7.45 -6.64 -11.85
CA PRO A 272 -7.06 -8.03 -12.09
C PRO A 272 -5.77 -8.36 -11.34
N ARG A 273 -5.69 -9.54 -10.73
CA ARG A 273 -4.60 -9.93 -9.82
C ARG A 273 -3.39 -10.46 -10.57
N PRO A 274 -2.17 -10.21 -10.10
CA PRO A 274 -0.95 -10.75 -10.71
C PRO A 274 -0.83 -12.27 -10.53
N VAL A 275 -1.36 -12.79 -9.43
CA VAL A 275 -1.27 -14.19 -9.06
C VAL A 275 -2.66 -14.69 -8.69
N ASN A 276 -3.10 -15.76 -9.32
CA ASN A 276 -4.36 -16.38 -8.99
C ASN A 276 -4.10 -17.50 -7.97
N HIS A 277 -4.76 -17.36 -6.83
CA HIS A 277 -4.82 -18.42 -5.85
C HIS A 277 -6.17 -19.11 -6.01
N MET A 278 -6.18 -20.21 -6.74
CA MET A 278 -7.40 -20.98 -6.91
C MET A 278 -7.69 -21.77 -5.64
N LEU A 279 -8.95 -21.72 -5.21
CA LEU A 279 -9.47 -22.47 -4.05
C LEU A 279 -9.47 -24.01 -4.24
N MET A 280 -9.01 -24.49 -5.37
CA MET A 280 -8.87 -25.93 -5.62
C MET A 280 -7.64 -26.46 -4.89
N LEU A 281 -7.83 -27.41 -4.00
CA LEU A 281 -6.81 -28.05 -3.15
C LEU A 281 -5.54 -28.49 -3.91
N SER A 282 -5.66 -28.89 -5.17
CA SER A 282 -4.53 -29.33 -6.00
C SER A 282 -3.69 -28.20 -6.59
N LEU A 283 -4.24 -26.96 -6.70
CA LEU A 283 -3.54 -25.80 -7.26
C LEU A 283 -3.02 -24.88 -6.15
N SER A 284 -3.58 -24.94 -4.94
CA SER A 284 -3.08 -24.19 -3.80
C SER A 284 -1.67 -24.66 -3.39
N GLU A 285 -1.40 -25.95 -3.44
CA GLU A 285 -0.07 -26.53 -3.18
C GLU A 285 0.98 -26.06 -4.20
N TRP A 286 0.55 -25.72 -5.40
CA TRP A 286 1.43 -25.31 -6.49
C TRP A 286 2.00 -23.89 -6.33
N ASN A 287 1.21 -22.99 -5.77
CA ASN A 287 1.58 -21.57 -5.61
C ASN A 287 1.90 -21.16 -4.18
N ASP A 288 1.41 -21.87 -3.18
CA ASP A 288 1.55 -21.46 -1.79
C ASP A 288 3.01 -21.20 -1.37
N PRO A 289 4.00 -22.09 -1.67
CA PRO A 289 5.39 -21.85 -1.31
C PRO A 289 5.98 -20.60 -2.00
N HIS A 290 5.62 -20.39 -3.26
CA HIS A 290 6.09 -19.25 -4.04
C HIS A 290 5.48 -17.95 -3.52
N HIS A 291 4.19 -17.96 -3.13
CA HIS A 291 3.51 -16.84 -2.53
C HIS A 291 4.16 -16.42 -1.21
N PHE A 292 4.49 -17.38 -0.34
CA PHE A 292 5.11 -17.08 0.94
C PHE A 292 6.53 -16.55 0.75
N LYS A 293 7.27 -17.14 -0.19
CA LYS A 293 8.59 -16.65 -0.58
C LYS A 293 8.53 -15.24 -1.17
N LEU A 294 7.46 -14.87 -1.86
CA LEU A 294 7.27 -13.51 -2.37
C LEU A 294 7.30 -12.48 -1.24
N LEU A 295 6.63 -12.71 -0.12
CA LEU A 295 6.72 -11.79 1.03
C LEU A 295 8.14 -11.70 1.58
N GLN A 296 8.84 -12.82 1.73
CA GLN A 296 10.24 -12.83 2.17
C GLN A 296 11.12 -12.01 1.25
N ASN A 297 10.97 -12.20 -0.06
CA ASN A 297 11.73 -11.47 -1.07
C ASN A 297 11.41 -9.97 -1.07
N ILE A 298 10.16 -9.58 -0.89
CA ILE A 298 9.76 -8.18 -0.72
C ILE A 298 10.49 -7.54 0.46
N LEU A 299 10.57 -8.21 1.59
CA LEU A 299 11.30 -7.74 2.78
C LEU A 299 12.80 -7.62 2.54
N VAL A 300 13.38 -8.60 1.82
CA VAL A 300 14.81 -8.55 1.45
C VAL A 300 15.08 -7.35 0.53
N ILE A 301 14.26 -7.14 -0.49
CA ILE A 301 14.39 -6.00 -1.41
C ILE A 301 14.22 -4.68 -0.66
N GLN A 302 13.21 -4.56 0.20
CA GLN A 302 12.98 -3.36 0.99
C GLN A 302 14.20 -3.02 1.88
N LYS A 303 14.79 -4.02 2.52
CA LYS A 303 15.95 -3.84 3.40
C LYS A 303 17.24 -3.55 2.62
N LYS A 304 17.53 -4.32 1.56
CA LYS A 304 18.79 -4.22 0.80
C LYS A 304 18.74 -3.16 -0.29
N LEU A 305 17.60 -2.94 -0.92
CA LEU A 305 17.39 -2.07 -2.07
C LEU A 305 16.13 -1.20 -1.92
N PRO A 306 16.07 -0.30 -0.92
CA PRO A 306 14.86 0.47 -0.61
C PRO A 306 14.38 1.33 -1.79
N ARG A 307 15.28 1.80 -2.65
CA ARG A 307 14.91 2.52 -3.87
C ARG A 307 14.10 1.65 -4.83
N VAL A 308 14.48 0.38 -4.99
CA VAL A 308 13.76 -0.59 -5.84
C VAL A 308 12.36 -0.83 -5.28
N PHE A 309 12.26 -1.09 -3.96
CA PHE A 309 10.98 -1.26 -3.28
C PHE A 309 10.07 -0.03 -3.47
N ASN A 310 10.58 1.17 -3.20
CA ASN A 310 9.80 2.40 -3.31
C ASN A 310 9.34 2.66 -4.75
N SER A 311 10.18 2.38 -5.76
CA SER A 311 9.79 2.51 -7.16
C SER A 311 8.66 1.53 -7.50
N THR A 312 8.78 0.26 -7.16
CA THR A 312 7.74 -0.74 -7.43
C THR A 312 6.41 -0.41 -6.76
N VAL A 313 6.43 -0.02 -5.48
CA VAL A 313 5.24 0.40 -4.73
C VAL A 313 4.59 1.64 -5.37
N SER A 314 5.40 2.62 -5.78
CA SER A 314 4.92 3.84 -6.43
C SER A 314 4.25 3.53 -7.78
N GLN A 315 4.86 2.68 -8.62
CA GLN A 315 4.28 2.29 -9.90
C GLN A 315 3.02 1.45 -9.72
N TRP A 316 3.00 0.53 -8.74
CA TRP A 316 1.80 -0.21 -8.36
C TRP A 316 0.65 0.71 -7.97
N LYS A 317 0.91 1.68 -7.10
CA LYS A 317 -0.09 2.66 -6.65
C LYS A 317 -0.65 3.46 -7.85
N ARG A 318 0.19 3.89 -8.77
CA ARG A 318 -0.24 4.61 -10.00
C ARG A 318 -1.13 3.74 -10.87
N VAL A 319 -0.73 2.50 -11.14
CA VAL A 319 -1.54 1.55 -11.94
C VAL A 319 -2.89 1.33 -11.28
N TRP A 320 -2.91 1.04 -9.98
CA TRP A 320 -4.14 0.84 -9.23
C TRP A 320 -5.06 2.07 -9.27
N GLN A 321 -4.52 3.28 -9.12
CA GLN A 321 -5.29 4.53 -9.26
C GLN A 321 -5.82 4.72 -10.69
N GLY A 322 -5.03 4.38 -11.70
CA GLY A 322 -5.42 4.45 -13.10
C GLY A 322 -6.63 3.58 -13.43
N PHE A 323 -6.72 2.39 -12.86
CA PHE A 323 -7.85 1.48 -13.06
C PHE A 323 -9.19 1.99 -12.47
N ASN A 324 -9.15 2.97 -11.56
CA ASN A 324 -10.33 3.65 -11.05
C ASN A 324 -10.87 4.75 -11.97
N ALA A 325 -10.16 5.04 -13.04
CA ALA A 325 -10.47 6.10 -13.97
C ALA A 325 -11.05 5.55 -15.30
N THR A 326 -11.02 6.35 -16.33
CA THR A 326 -11.42 5.91 -17.68
C THR A 326 -10.37 4.97 -18.30
N GLN A 327 -10.79 4.13 -19.26
CA GLN A 327 -9.88 3.22 -19.95
C GLN A 327 -8.66 3.94 -20.59
N SER A 328 -8.84 5.16 -21.09
CA SER A 328 -7.74 5.95 -21.66
C SER A 328 -6.73 6.37 -20.59
N ILE A 329 -7.18 6.78 -19.42
CA ILE A 329 -6.31 7.12 -18.27
C ILE A 329 -5.60 5.86 -17.76
N THR A 330 -6.31 4.74 -17.67
CA THR A 330 -5.73 3.44 -17.31
C THR A 330 -4.60 3.06 -18.27
N ALA A 331 -4.84 3.17 -19.58
CA ALA A 331 -3.86 2.84 -20.61
C ALA A 331 -2.61 3.72 -20.52
N LEU A 332 -2.79 5.04 -20.38
CA LEU A 332 -1.69 5.98 -20.22
C LEU A 332 -0.88 5.69 -18.94
N THR A 333 -1.57 5.56 -17.81
CA THR A 333 -0.93 5.32 -16.51
C THR A 333 -0.16 4.01 -16.50
N LEU A 334 -0.73 2.94 -17.06
CA LEU A 334 -0.08 1.63 -17.13
C LEU A 334 1.17 1.66 -18.01
N THR A 335 1.10 2.30 -19.20
CA THR A 335 2.26 2.39 -20.10
C THR A 335 3.39 3.24 -19.53
N VAL A 336 3.07 4.33 -18.84
CA VAL A 336 4.04 5.19 -18.14
C VAL A 336 4.64 4.45 -16.94
N SER A 337 3.84 3.67 -16.21
CA SER A 337 4.35 2.89 -15.06
C SER A 337 5.30 1.77 -15.50
N ILE A 338 5.03 1.11 -16.64
CA ILE A 338 5.97 0.15 -17.25
C ILE A 338 7.27 0.87 -17.64
N GLU A 339 7.17 2.02 -18.31
CA GLU A 339 8.33 2.83 -18.69
C GLU A 339 9.14 3.26 -17.46
N GLY A 340 8.47 3.65 -16.38
CA GLY A 340 9.11 3.98 -15.10
C GLY A 340 9.88 2.80 -14.49
N LEU A 341 9.30 1.60 -14.44
CA LEU A 341 10.02 0.40 -13.98
C LEU A 341 11.25 0.11 -14.85
N LEU A 342 11.11 0.26 -16.18
CA LEU A 342 12.23 0.03 -17.10
C LEU A 342 13.36 1.03 -16.85
N ILE A 343 13.06 2.32 -16.77
CA ILE A 343 14.06 3.38 -16.58
C ILE A 343 14.72 3.28 -15.20
N ASP A 344 13.91 3.07 -14.16
CA ASP A 344 14.43 3.10 -12.80
C ASP A 344 15.21 1.84 -12.42
N LEU A 345 14.84 0.68 -13.01
CA LEU A 345 15.29 -0.61 -12.51
C LEU A 345 15.95 -1.49 -13.59
N PHE A 346 15.28 -1.76 -14.72
CA PHE A 346 15.78 -2.74 -15.70
C PHE A 346 16.86 -2.18 -16.62
N ILE A 347 16.74 -0.94 -17.06
CA ILE A 347 17.74 -0.34 -17.96
C ILE A 347 19.12 -0.28 -17.32
N PRO A 348 19.28 0.16 -16.05
CA PRO A 348 20.60 0.16 -15.41
C PRO A 348 21.24 -1.23 -15.35
N GLU A 349 20.48 -2.29 -15.07
CA GLU A 349 20.99 -3.66 -15.05
C GLU A 349 21.40 -4.15 -16.45
N LEU A 350 20.57 -3.85 -17.47
CA LEU A 350 20.86 -4.21 -18.87
C LEU A 350 22.07 -3.43 -19.41
N GLU A 351 22.25 -2.19 -19.01
CA GLU A 351 23.42 -1.38 -19.35
C GLU A 351 24.69 -1.91 -18.67
N ALA A 352 24.57 -2.27 -17.40
CA ALA A 352 25.69 -2.86 -16.65
C ALA A 352 26.15 -4.20 -17.26
N GLU A 353 25.20 -5.04 -17.68
CA GLU A 353 25.50 -6.31 -18.36
C GLU A 353 26.17 -6.09 -19.74
N ARG A 354 25.80 -5.01 -20.44
CA ARG A 354 26.32 -4.66 -21.76
C ARG A 354 27.60 -3.81 -21.69
N ALA A 355 27.98 -3.33 -20.52
CA ALA A 355 29.11 -2.43 -20.35
C ALA A 355 30.39 -3.05 -20.95
N ASP A 356 30.79 -2.52 -22.09
CA ASP A 356 32.02 -2.88 -22.79
C ASP A 356 33.00 -1.71 -22.66
N ALA A 357 34.09 -1.95 -21.96
CA ALA A 357 35.14 -0.94 -21.73
C ALA A 357 35.72 -0.43 -23.06
N ASP A 358 35.79 -1.28 -24.10
CA ASP A 358 36.28 -0.90 -25.41
C ASP A 358 35.30 0.06 -26.12
N PHE A 359 34.00 -0.13 -25.95
CA PHE A 359 32.98 0.77 -26.50
C PHE A 359 33.04 2.17 -25.87
N GLU A 360 33.18 2.26 -24.55
CA GLU A 360 33.31 3.55 -23.86
C GLU A 360 34.65 4.25 -24.22
N ASN A 361 35.71 3.51 -24.42
CA ASN A 361 36.98 4.06 -24.92
C ASN A 361 36.84 4.63 -26.32
N GLN A 362 36.20 3.91 -27.25
CA GLN A 362 35.94 4.37 -28.62
C GLN A 362 35.11 5.64 -28.64
N LYS A 363 34.05 5.69 -27.82
CA LYS A 363 33.16 6.85 -27.64
C LYS A 363 33.94 8.07 -27.15
N ASN A 364 34.82 7.88 -26.16
CA ASN A 364 35.67 8.94 -25.64
C ASN A 364 36.69 9.42 -26.67
N GLU A 365 37.27 8.52 -27.49
CA GLU A 365 38.14 8.91 -28.58
C GLU A 365 37.45 9.72 -29.68
N ILE A 366 36.23 9.33 -30.03
CA ILE A 366 35.40 10.09 -30.98
C ILE A 366 35.14 11.50 -30.43
N ILE A 367 34.74 11.64 -29.16
CA ILE A 367 34.53 12.95 -28.52
C ILE A 367 35.80 13.81 -28.52
N LYS A 368 36.97 13.21 -28.20
CA LYS A 368 38.25 13.90 -28.27
C LYS A 368 38.59 14.38 -29.70
N THR A 369 38.26 13.58 -30.68
CA THR A 369 38.48 13.91 -32.10
C THR A 369 37.55 15.04 -32.54
N LEU A 370 36.27 14.97 -32.19
CA LEU A 370 35.28 16.03 -32.49
C LEU A 370 35.72 17.37 -31.87
N ASN A 371 36.18 17.39 -30.62
CA ASN A 371 36.68 18.60 -29.96
C ASN A 371 37.91 19.25 -30.62
N LYS A 372 38.61 18.52 -31.50
CA LYS A 372 39.77 19.02 -32.27
C LYS A 372 39.39 19.50 -33.69
N THR A 373 38.16 19.29 -34.09
CA THR A 373 37.68 19.59 -35.44
C THR A 373 37.09 21.01 -35.47
N GLU A 374 37.37 21.76 -36.54
CA GLU A 374 36.79 23.10 -36.74
C GLU A 374 35.33 23.01 -37.16
N ILE A 375 34.46 22.72 -36.18
CA ILE A 375 33.02 22.69 -36.32
C ILE A 375 32.43 23.85 -35.52
N ASN A 376 31.38 24.48 -36.05
CA ASN A 376 30.61 25.49 -35.30
C ASN A 376 30.20 24.93 -33.91
N SER A 377 30.44 25.69 -32.85
CA SER A 377 30.24 25.25 -31.44
C SER A 377 28.85 24.70 -31.18
N ILE A 378 27.80 25.26 -31.79
CA ILE A 378 26.39 24.78 -31.61
C ILE A 378 26.20 23.39 -32.26
N HIS A 379 26.79 23.18 -33.43
CA HIS A 379 26.74 21.87 -34.09
C HIS A 379 27.61 20.84 -33.38
N LEU A 380 28.77 21.24 -32.87
CA LEU A 380 29.70 20.40 -32.13
C LEU A 380 29.02 19.89 -30.85
N GLU A 381 28.40 20.76 -30.06
CA GLU A 381 27.67 20.40 -28.83
C GLU A 381 26.53 19.41 -29.11
N THR A 382 25.79 19.63 -30.21
CA THR A 382 24.73 18.73 -30.65
C THR A 382 25.27 17.34 -31.00
N ILE A 383 26.37 17.27 -31.77
CA ILE A 383 27.00 16.02 -32.19
C ILE A 383 27.56 15.27 -30.95
N ILE A 384 28.28 15.97 -30.06
CA ILE A 384 28.81 15.38 -28.83
C ILE A 384 27.66 14.83 -27.96
N THR A 385 26.56 15.57 -27.82
CA THR A 385 25.37 15.09 -27.10
C THR A 385 24.80 13.83 -27.71
N HIS A 386 24.79 13.72 -29.04
CA HIS A 386 24.35 12.49 -29.72
C HIS A 386 25.32 11.33 -29.49
N VAL A 387 26.63 11.57 -29.58
CA VAL A 387 27.66 10.55 -29.30
C VAL A 387 27.60 10.10 -27.84
N MET A 388 27.40 11.00 -26.90
CA MET A 388 27.23 10.67 -25.49
C MET A 388 26.05 9.76 -25.21
N ARG A 389 25.00 9.84 -26.02
CA ARG A 389 23.81 8.99 -25.94
C ARG A 389 23.94 7.64 -26.67
N TRP A 390 25.07 7.41 -27.36
CA TRP A 390 25.29 6.12 -28.01
C TRP A 390 25.43 5.01 -26.95
N GLY A 391 24.74 3.93 -27.19
CA GLY A 391 24.67 2.82 -26.26
C GLY A 391 23.59 2.93 -25.20
N ASN A 392 22.96 4.10 -24.99
CA ASN A 392 21.85 4.23 -24.06
C ASN A 392 20.68 3.35 -24.47
N ILE A 393 20.18 2.57 -23.54
CA ILE A 393 19.05 1.68 -23.75
C ILE A 393 17.76 2.48 -23.51
N HIS A 394 16.91 2.60 -24.52
CA HIS A 394 15.58 3.17 -24.38
C HIS A 394 14.57 2.10 -23.97
N ALA A 395 13.45 2.48 -23.35
CA ALA A 395 12.42 1.56 -22.88
C ALA A 395 12.00 0.48 -23.91
N ASN A 396 11.81 0.88 -25.19
CA ASN A 396 11.49 -0.09 -26.25
C ASN A 396 12.65 -1.07 -26.56
N ALA A 397 13.90 -0.60 -26.49
CA ALA A 397 15.07 -1.47 -26.65
C ALA A 397 15.20 -2.43 -25.45
N ALA A 398 15.01 -1.92 -24.23
CA ALA A 398 14.99 -2.73 -23.02
C ALA A 398 13.94 -3.85 -23.10
N LEU A 399 12.71 -3.54 -23.51
CA LEU A 399 11.67 -4.55 -23.69
C LEU A 399 12.06 -5.62 -24.71
N LYS A 400 12.70 -5.23 -25.84
CA LYS A 400 13.18 -6.22 -26.83
C LYS A 400 14.26 -7.12 -26.23
N MET A 401 15.21 -6.57 -25.48
CA MET A 401 16.25 -7.36 -24.79
C MET A 401 15.64 -8.31 -23.77
N LEU A 402 14.64 -7.85 -22.99
CA LEU A 402 13.92 -8.72 -22.06
C LEU A 402 13.13 -9.82 -22.78
N ALA A 403 12.62 -9.55 -23.99
CA ALA A 403 11.97 -10.56 -24.81
C ALA A 403 12.99 -11.57 -25.40
N GLU A 404 14.18 -11.14 -25.78
CA GLU A 404 15.28 -12.00 -26.21
C GLU A 404 15.79 -12.89 -25.08
N LYS A 405 15.82 -12.38 -23.84
CA LYS A 405 16.13 -13.15 -22.63
C LYS A 405 14.98 -14.11 -22.23
N GLY A 406 13.79 -14.00 -22.83
CA GLY A 406 12.64 -14.87 -22.57
C GLY A 406 11.80 -14.48 -21.35
N LEU A 407 12.05 -13.32 -20.71
CA LEU A 407 11.22 -12.85 -19.61
C LEU A 407 9.81 -12.47 -20.07
N ILE A 408 9.72 -11.82 -21.21
CA ILE A 408 8.47 -11.34 -21.81
C ILE A 408 8.34 -11.82 -23.26
N THR A 409 7.18 -11.63 -23.86
CA THR A 409 6.92 -12.02 -25.26
C THR A 409 7.00 -10.84 -26.22
N LYS A 410 7.25 -11.11 -27.50
CA LYS A 410 7.21 -10.08 -28.57
C LYS A 410 5.82 -9.44 -28.69
N ASP A 411 4.75 -10.18 -28.38
CA ASP A 411 3.38 -9.65 -28.41
C ASP A 411 3.11 -8.68 -27.26
N GLU A 412 3.70 -8.91 -26.08
CA GLU A 412 3.65 -7.96 -24.95
C GLU A 412 4.40 -6.67 -25.29
N VAL A 413 5.58 -6.77 -25.91
CA VAL A 413 6.34 -5.59 -26.41
C VAL A 413 5.50 -4.80 -27.41
N LYS A 414 4.91 -5.47 -28.39
CA LYS A 414 4.04 -4.84 -29.39
C LYS A 414 2.82 -4.18 -28.75
N ALA A 415 2.17 -4.86 -27.81
CA ALA A 415 1.01 -4.33 -27.11
C ALA A 415 1.36 -3.03 -26.37
N TRP A 416 2.51 -2.98 -25.70
CA TRP A 416 2.97 -1.78 -25.00
C TRP A 416 3.26 -0.62 -25.96
N VAL A 417 3.99 -0.87 -27.06
CA VAL A 417 4.30 0.16 -28.07
C VAL A 417 3.01 0.73 -28.67
N ASP A 418 2.09 -0.15 -29.06
CA ASP A 418 0.82 0.25 -29.65
C ASP A 418 -0.04 1.04 -28.66
N LEU A 419 -0.13 0.59 -27.42
CA LEU A 419 -0.94 1.23 -26.37
C LEU A 419 -0.34 2.58 -25.97
N ARG A 420 0.99 2.66 -25.79
CA ARG A 420 1.70 3.90 -25.47
C ARG A 420 1.48 4.96 -26.56
N ASN A 421 1.64 4.57 -27.82
CA ASN A 421 1.46 5.50 -28.94
C ASN A 421 0.02 5.99 -29.06
N SER A 422 -0.97 5.11 -28.84
CA SER A 422 -2.39 5.51 -28.90
C SER A 422 -2.81 6.37 -27.70
N SER A 423 -2.20 6.18 -26.53
CA SER A 423 -2.50 6.94 -25.31
C SER A 423 -1.81 8.30 -25.27
N ALA A 424 -0.53 8.36 -25.72
CA ALA A 424 0.25 9.60 -25.73
C ALA A 424 -0.15 10.54 -26.90
N HIS A 425 -0.61 9.97 -28.02
CA HIS A 425 -1.00 10.70 -29.22
C HIS A 425 -2.42 10.29 -29.68
N PRO A 426 -3.47 10.63 -28.91
CA PRO A 426 -4.82 10.21 -29.22
C PRO A 426 -5.26 10.79 -30.56
N LYS A 427 -5.55 9.92 -31.52
CA LYS A 427 -6.16 10.30 -32.79
C LYS A 427 -7.67 10.19 -32.66
N PHE A 428 -8.37 11.22 -33.10
CA PHE A 428 -9.83 11.13 -33.20
C PHE A 428 -10.17 10.01 -34.21
N ALA A 429 -10.90 9.04 -33.74
CA ALA A 429 -11.45 7.99 -34.57
C ALA A 429 -12.66 7.38 -33.81
N GLU A 430 -13.69 7.06 -34.55
CA GLU A 430 -14.91 6.49 -34.04
C GLU A 430 -14.62 5.18 -33.27
N MET A 431 -15.18 5.06 -32.09
CA MET A 431 -15.02 3.90 -31.22
C MET A 431 -16.03 2.82 -31.63
N THR A 432 -15.57 1.84 -32.41
CA THR A 432 -16.35 0.66 -32.73
C THR A 432 -16.12 -0.45 -31.71
N ALA A 433 -17.09 -1.36 -31.55
CA ALA A 433 -16.96 -2.52 -30.63
C ALA A 433 -15.68 -3.37 -30.90
N LYS A 434 -15.30 -3.52 -32.18
CA LYS A 434 -14.07 -4.21 -32.58
C LYS A 434 -12.81 -3.48 -32.12
N ARG A 435 -12.81 -2.15 -32.21
CA ARG A 435 -11.70 -1.32 -31.75
C ARG A 435 -11.60 -1.34 -30.21
N GLU A 436 -12.71 -1.22 -29.54
CA GLU A 436 -12.76 -1.31 -28.06
C GLU A 436 -12.22 -2.66 -27.57
N ALA A 437 -12.64 -3.77 -28.15
CA ALA A 437 -12.13 -5.10 -27.82
C ALA A 437 -10.62 -5.22 -28.06
N LYS A 438 -10.10 -4.64 -29.15
CA LYS A 438 -8.67 -4.62 -29.44
C LYS A 438 -7.88 -3.80 -28.42
N GLU A 439 -8.35 -2.62 -28.05
CA GLU A 439 -7.71 -1.76 -27.04
C GLU A 439 -7.75 -2.42 -25.65
N ARG A 440 -8.87 -3.06 -25.28
CA ARG A 440 -8.97 -3.85 -24.05
C ARG A 440 -7.96 -5.02 -24.03
N GLY A 441 -7.82 -5.74 -25.15
CA GLY A 441 -6.82 -6.82 -25.25
C GLY A 441 -5.38 -6.32 -25.09
N ARG A 442 -5.04 -5.17 -25.68
CA ARG A 442 -3.73 -4.53 -25.48
C ARG A 442 -3.50 -4.12 -24.03
N LEU A 443 -4.53 -3.53 -23.39
CA LEU A 443 -4.48 -3.11 -22.00
C LEU A 443 -4.19 -4.32 -21.09
N MET A 444 -4.89 -5.43 -21.31
CA MET A 444 -4.71 -6.64 -20.49
C MET A 444 -3.32 -7.28 -20.68
N ARG A 445 -2.79 -7.31 -21.90
CA ARG A 445 -1.41 -7.75 -22.15
C ARG A 445 -0.37 -6.83 -21.51
N CYS A 446 -0.58 -5.52 -21.53
CA CYS A 446 0.29 -4.57 -20.83
C CYS A 446 0.21 -4.77 -19.30
N LEU A 447 -0.96 -5.11 -18.77
CA LEU A 447 -1.11 -5.45 -17.35
C LEU A 447 -0.31 -6.72 -16.99
N THR A 448 -0.40 -7.75 -17.80
CA THR A 448 0.45 -8.95 -17.66
C THR A 448 1.94 -8.61 -17.71
N LEU A 449 2.36 -7.78 -18.67
CA LEU A 449 3.73 -7.31 -18.75
C LEU A 449 4.17 -6.59 -17.47
N PHE A 450 3.35 -5.67 -16.96
CA PHE A 450 3.61 -4.97 -15.70
C PHE A 450 3.79 -5.94 -14.53
N TYR A 451 2.96 -6.98 -14.44
CA TYR A 451 3.06 -8.00 -13.41
C TYR A 451 4.33 -8.84 -13.55
N LYS A 452 4.68 -9.27 -14.75
CA LYS A 452 5.93 -10.02 -15.00
C LYS A 452 7.16 -9.24 -14.55
N LEU A 453 7.22 -7.94 -14.86
CA LEU A 453 8.32 -7.10 -14.45
C LEU A 453 8.41 -7.03 -12.91
N ASN A 454 7.29 -6.76 -12.22
CA ASN A 454 7.28 -6.71 -10.75
C ASN A 454 7.62 -8.07 -10.12
N LEU A 455 7.06 -9.16 -10.61
CA LEU A 455 7.34 -10.51 -10.10
C LEU A 455 8.80 -10.91 -10.31
N ASN A 456 9.42 -10.51 -11.43
CA ASN A 456 10.84 -10.73 -11.68
C ASN A 456 11.73 -9.96 -10.70
N ILE A 457 11.41 -8.69 -10.41
CA ILE A 457 12.13 -7.88 -9.41
C ILE A 457 12.19 -8.59 -8.06
N TYR A 458 11.09 -9.22 -7.65
CA TYR A 458 11.00 -9.95 -6.39
C TYR A 458 11.41 -11.42 -6.47
N GLY A 459 12.02 -11.85 -7.57
CA GLY A 459 12.48 -13.23 -7.75
C GLY A 459 11.37 -14.27 -7.57
N TYR A 460 10.13 -13.92 -7.95
CA TYR A 460 9.01 -14.83 -7.89
C TYR A 460 9.09 -15.88 -9.00
N THR A 461 8.96 -17.16 -8.64
CA THR A 461 9.10 -18.29 -9.57
C THR A 461 7.84 -19.13 -9.71
N GLY A 462 6.75 -18.74 -9.04
CA GLY A 462 5.47 -19.45 -9.10
C GLY A 462 4.64 -19.10 -10.34
N ALA A 463 3.38 -19.58 -10.35
CA ALA A 463 2.44 -19.27 -11.41
C ALA A 463 1.93 -17.83 -11.29
N TYR A 464 1.84 -17.13 -12.41
CA TYR A 464 1.23 -15.81 -12.54
C TYR A 464 0.01 -15.88 -13.45
N THR A 465 -0.89 -14.90 -13.34
CA THR A 465 -2.09 -14.85 -14.17
C THR A 465 -1.79 -14.13 -15.48
N LEU A 466 -1.90 -14.87 -16.58
CA LEU A 466 -1.82 -14.37 -17.95
C LEU A 466 -3.21 -13.89 -18.40
N TYR A 467 -3.31 -12.62 -18.74
CA TYR A 467 -4.53 -12.00 -19.25
C TYR A 467 -4.45 -11.87 -20.78
N GLU A 468 -5.08 -12.79 -21.49
CA GLU A 468 -5.27 -12.74 -22.93
C GLU A 468 -6.68 -12.22 -23.26
N PRO A 469 -6.93 -11.72 -24.52
CA PRO A 469 -8.20 -11.10 -24.88
C PRO A 469 -9.43 -11.98 -24.66
N ASN A 470 -9.28 -13.29 -24.77
CA ASN A 470 -10.38 -14.27 -24.70
C ASN A 470 -10.17 -15.32 -23.60
N GLU A 471 -9.07 -15.25 -22.87
CA GLU A 471 -8.69 -16.30 -21.92
C GLU A 471 -7.90 -15.71 -20.75
N VAL A 472 -8.16 -16.28 -19.57
CA VAL A 472 -7.39 -15.99 -18.36
C VAL A 472 -6.84 -17.32 -17.87
N MET A 473 -5.54 -17.46 -17.79
CA MET A 473 -4.88 -18.71 -17.39
C MET A 473 -3.72 -18.43 -16.44
N ASP A 474 -3.36 -19.42 -15.65
CA ASP A 474 -2.17 -19.38 -14.82
C ASP A 474 -1.00 -20.05 -15.54
N VAL A 475 0.12 -19.35 -15.61
CA VAL A 475 1.34 -19.78 -16.31
C VAL A 475 2.53 -19.58 -15.38
N MET A 476 3.48 -20.53 -15.41
CA MET A 476 4.70 -20.40 -14.62
C MET A 476 5.55 -19.21 -15.08
N MET A 477 6.14 -18.50 -14.11
CA MET A 477 7.10 -17.43 -14.41
C MET A 477 8.31 -18.02 -15.15
N PRO A 478 8.80 -17.34 -16.19
CA PRO A 478 10.05 -17.69 -16.84
C PRO A 478 11.22 -17.68 -15.83
N ALA A 479 12.09 -18.67 -15.91
CA ALA A 479 13.31 -18.74 -15.09
C ALA A 479 14.40 -17.81 -15.66
N VAL A 480 14.15 -16.50 -15.59
CA VAL A 480 15.07 -15.45 -16.06
C VAL A 480 15.41 -14.54 -14.90
N GLU A 481 16.65 -14.49 -14.52
CA GLU A 481 17.17 -13.60 -13.48
C GLU A 481 17.77 -12.35 -14.14
N ILE A 482 17.24 -11.19 -13.83
CA ILE A 482 17.77 -9.88 -14.26
C ILE A 482 18.48 -9.19 -13.10
N PHE A 483 17.99 -9.39 -11.87
CA PHE A 483 18.53 -8.76 -10.67
C PHE A 483 19.38 -9.74 -9.89
N ASN A 484 20.67 -9.38 -9.65
CA ASN A 484 21.60 -10.17 -8.83
C ASN A 484 21.32 -9.99 -7.33
N VAL A 485 20.08 -10.21 -6.91
CA VAL A 485 19.72 -10.21 -5.49
C VAL A 485 19.82 -11.64 -4.96
N VAL A 486 20.76 -11.88 -4.08
CA VAL A 486 20.84 -13.16 -3.38
C VAL A 486 19.68 -13.22 -2.38
N PHE A 487 18.64 -13.95 -2.72
CA PHE A 487 17.59 -14.34 -1.80
C PHE A 487 18.09 -15.56 -1.03
N GLU A 488 18.25 -15.41 0.29
CA GLU A 488 18.69 -16.54 1.13
C GLU A 488 17.70 -17.70 0.99
N PRO A 489 18.19 -18.95 0.87
CA PRO A 489 17.29 -20.09 0.84
C PRO A 489 16.49 -20.13 2.13
N SER A 490 15.18 -20.16 2.03
CA SER A 490 14.29 -20.33 3.17
C SER A 490 14.66 -21.62 3.88
N ASN A 491 15.10 -21.53 5.15
CA ASN A 491 15.15 -22.69 6.02
C ASN A 491 13.74 -23.28 6.02
N LYS A 492 13.67 -24.53 5.58
CA LYS A 492 12.51 -25.42 5.43
C LYS A 492 11.21 -24.91 6.05
N ILE A 493 10.25 -24.62 5.16
CA ILE A 493 8.83 -24.59 5.53
C ILE A 493 8.43 -26.05 5.74
N GLU A 494 8.50 -26.53 6.98
CA GLU A 494 7.93 -27.81 7.39
C GLU A 494 6.43 -27.69 7.65
#